data_14a73746321c6c54d8633dc6c44f3538
#
_entry.id   14a73746321c6c54d8633dc6c44f3538
#
_cell.length_a   1.000
_cell.length_b   1.000
_cell.length_c   1.000
_cell.angle_alpha   90.00
_cell.angle_beta   90.00
_cell.angle_gamma   90.00
#
_symmetry.space_group_name_H-M   'P 1'
#
loop_
_entity.id
_entity.type
_entity.pdbx_description
1 polymer ?
#
loop_
_entity_poly.entity_id
_entity_poly.type
_entity_poly.pdbx_seq_one_letter_code
_entity_poly.pdbx_strand_id
1 'polypeptide(L)'
;MYIVPNSTVYILSGIPINNNYQHTIYFDDANAQYSYFRKHVKKTFTGVSYQREKRGWMRVECSADELYNCNYIMYQNTAYNNKWFYAFIESVEFVNNVTCEVTFTLDVMQTWFFDYTLQACFVDREHVADDTVFKHTVPENIGYGEIVPTLVANRVSDDATDIFSAKGIIYAASEAPSTSDDKSAQTTAYGVPCNMHVRCSTYTIDENFKMNSITTGVMRDLQQYLTDGKQSAIQSVYTCPLLMCNHVENPSLTTGSEPEETVAEAEVSIIAKVDGALNGYTPRNRKLYTYPYNYLRITNNSGDMREYRYEDFDKIGGVVQPTVKFKVYGTGFNNPQITMLPMYYKKQKELYTEGLTITGYPPVPFRGDVLAAYLAMNSNQIQFGYHDIAQRAFVNGVLGMLGSGDNGPIGFATDTIRSIGTGLLNQHSYEEAQQAKQADLDNTPNTVQGLASATSTAAASDNLRPIAYQMCVKAEYAKIIDGYFDRWGYKCNEVKIPNRNVRPHWTYTKTNACTISANCPADDEDMICKIYDNGITFWKNGDEVGDYTLDNSI
;
A
#
# COMPACT_ATOMS: atom_id res chain seq x y z
N MET A 1 -5.84 54.93 -38.26
CA MET A 1 -5.11 54.62 -39.50
C MET A 1 -6.07 53.93 -40.45
N TYR A 2 -6.21 54.41 -41.67
CA TYR A 2 -7.06 53.75 -42.67
C TYR A 2 -6.39 52.48 -43.17
N ILE A 3 -7.02 51.33 -43.00
CA ILE A 3 -6.53 50.04 -43.50
C ILE A 3 -7.14 49.81 -44.88
N VAL A 4 -6.28 49.62 -45.86
CA VAL A 4 -6.73 49.37 -47.25
C VAL A 4 -7.45 48.01 -47.29
N PRO A 5 -8.60 47.85 -47.93
CA PRO A 5 -9.32 46.59 -48.10
C PRO A 5 -8.55 45.63 -49.01
N ASN A 6 -7.64 44.87 -48.46
CA ASN A 6 -6.80 43.91 -49.19
C ASN A 6 -6.67 42.58 -48.44
N SER A 7 -7.61 42.27 -47.55
CA SER A 7 -7.62 41.02 -46.82
C SER A 7 -7.90 39.83 -47.72
N THR A 8 -7.18 38.75 -47.51
CA THR A 8 -7.52 37.41 -48.01
C THR A 8 -8.22 36.66 -46.89
N VAL A 9 -9.36 36.07 -47.19
CA VAL A 9 -10.21 35.37 -46.25
C VAL A 9 -10.50 33.97 -46.77
N TYR A 10 -10.29 32.98 -45.94
CA TYR A 10 -10.66 31.59 -46.17
C TYR A 10 -11.75 31.18 -45.18
N ILE A 11 -12.85 30.65 -45.67
CA ILE A 11 -13.91 30.06 -44.88
C ILE A 11 -13.78 28.55 -44.91
N LEU A 12 -13.74 27.94 -43.74
CA LEU A 12 -13.42 26.55 -43.52
C LEU A 12 -14.63 25.78 -42.97
N SER A 13 -14.65 24.49 -43.27
CA SER A 13 -15.66 23.57 -42.72
C SER A 13 -15.03 22.37 -42.07
N GLY A 14 -15.68 21.80 -41.04
CA GLY A 14 -15.23 20.57 -40.39
C GLY A 14 -14.00 20.75 -39.48
N ILE A 15 -13.77 21.95 -38.96
CA ILE A 15 -12.74 22.14 -37.92
C ILE A 15 -13.30 21.65 -36.59
N PRO A 16 -12.61 20.73 -35.89
CA PRO A 16 -13.13 19.99 -34.72
C PRO A 16 -12.98 20.75 -33.38
N ILE A 17 -12.54 21.99 -33.41
CA ILE A 17 -12.42 22.86 -32.23
C ILE A 17 -13.49 23.93 -32.21
N ASN A 18 -13.79 24.49 -31.04
CA ASN A 18 -14.81 25.51 -30.85
C ASN A 18 -14.40 26.53 -29.76
N ASN A 19 -15.21 27.59 -29.63
CA ASN A 19 -14.94 28.71 -28.73
C ASN A 19 -15.11 28.42 -27.22
N ASN A 20 -15.42 27.18 -26.83
CA ASN A 20 -15.39 26.79 -25.41
C ASN A 20 -13.97 26.45 -24.89
N TYR A 21 -12.99 26.34 -25.78
CA TYR A 21 -11.59 26.07 -25.53
C TYR A 21 -11.30 24.81 -24.70
N GLN A 22 -12.20 23.85 -24.68
CA GLN A 22 -11.91 22.55 -24.07
C GLN A 22 -10.82 21.81 -24.85
N HIS A 23 -10.77 22.01 -26.16
CA HIS A 23 -9.83 21.41 -27.09
C HIS A 23 -9.19 22.47 -27.97
N THR A 24 -7.91 22.26 -28.25
CA THR A 24 -7.17 22.98 -29.28
C THR A 24 -6.20 22.02 -29.99
N ILE A 25 -5.66 22.44 -31.14
CA ILE A 25 -4.70 21.63 -31.89
C ILE A 25 -3.29 22.20 -31.63
N TYR A 26 -2.36 21.34 -31.30
CA TYR A 26 -0.94 21.68 -31.17
C TYR A 26 -0.26 21.57 -32.52
N PHE A 27 0.56 22.56 -32.86
CA PHE A 27 1.38 22.57 -34.06
C PHE A 27 2.84 22.83 -33.69
N ASP A 28 3.76 22.16 -34.39
CA ASP A 28 5.19 22.35 -34.17
C ASP A 28 5.68 23.68 -34.75
N ASP A 29 5.09 24.12 -35.87
CA ASP A 29 5.42 25.37 -36.54
C ASP A 29 4.20 26.00 -37.27
N ALA A 30 4.34 27.27 -37.66
CA ALA A 30 3.31 28.03 -38.34
C ALA A 30 2.95 27.48 -39.74
N ASN A 31 3.88 26.78 -40.40
CA ASN A 31 3.60 26.18 -41.72
C ASN A 31 2.74 24.92 -41.57
N ALA A 32 2.99 24.12 -40.56
CA ALA A 32 2.16 22.97 -40.21
C ALA A 32 0.73 23.42 -39.87
N GLN A 33 0.59 24.48 -39.05
CA GLN A 33 -0.71 25.09 -38.73
C GLN A 33 -1.44 25.55 -39.97
N TYR A 34 -0.79 26.38 -40.80
CA TYR A 34 -1.38 26.87 -42.05
C TYR A 34 -1.79 25.73 -42.98
N SER A 35 -0.93 24.71 -43.13
CA SER A 35 -1.18 23.57 -44.02
C SER A 35 -2.37 22.74 -43.57
N TYR A 36 -2.56 22.56 -42.25
CA TYR A 36 -3.73 21.90 -41.70
C TYR A 36 -5.02 22.66 -42.03
N PHE A 37 -5.10 23.93 -41.65
CA PHE A 37 -6.30 24.72 -41.89
C PHE A 37 -6.58 24.91 -43.38
N ARG A 38 -5.56 25.03 -44.24
CA ARG A 38 -5.68 25.15 -45.69
C ARG A 38 -6.41 23.97 -46.34
N LYS A 39 -6.29 22.77 -45.82
CA LYS A 39 -6.98 21.57 -46.33
C LYS A 39 -8.49 21.64 -46.14
N HIS A 40 -8.97 22.39 -45.16
CA HIS A 40 -10.38 22.52 -44.81
C HIS A 40 -11.07 23.72 -45.47
N VAL A 41 -10.39 24.45 -46.35
CA VAL A 41 -10.95 25.64 -47.02
C VAL A 41 -12.06 25.26 -48.00
N LYS A 42 -13.24 25.84 -47.80
CA LYS A 42 -14.41 25.69 -48.66
C LYS A 42 -14.57 26.87 -49.63
N LYS A 43 -14.33 28.09 -49.18
CA LYS A 43 -14.43 29.32 -49.98
C LYS A 43 -13.23 30.23 -49.72
N THR A 44 -12.85 31.00 -50.75
CA THR A 44 -11.77 31.98 -50.71
C THR A 44 -12.29 33.33 -51.21
N PHE A 45 -12.01 34.38 -50.47
CA PHE A 45 -12.34 35.75 -50.83
C PHE A 45 -11.07 36.60 -50.78
N THR A 46 -10.87 37.48 -51.76
CA THR A 46 -9.71 38.37 -51.84
C THR A 46 -10.15 39.81 -51.93
N GLY A 47 -9.36 40.78 -51.44
CA GLY A 47 -9.67 42.18 -51.47
C GLY A 47 -10.85 42.58 -50.57
N VAL A 48 -11.12 41.80 -49.52
CA VAL A 48 -12.20 42.05 -48.58
C VAL A 48 -11.76 43.09 -47.55
N SER A 49 -12.67 43.98 -47.17
CA SER A 49 -12.45 44.90 -46.05
C SER A 49 -12.76 44.20 -44.76
N TYR A 50 -11.79 44.23 -43.82
CA TYR A 50 -11.94 43.66 -42.49
C TYR A 50 -11.56 44.69 -41.42
N GLN A 51 -12.42 44.87 -40.44
CA GLN A 51 -12.10 45.60 -39.20
C GLN A 51 -12.11 44.65 -38.01
N ARG A 52 -11.08 44.72 -37.21
CA ARG A 52 -11.02 43.98 -35.92
C ARG A 52 -11.84 44.77 -34.91
N GLU A 53 -13.08 44.37 -34.72
CA GLU A 53 -13.93 44.86 -33.66
C GLU A 53 -14.06 43.79 -32.54
N LYS A 54 -14.66 44.20 -31.43
CA LYS A 54 -14.90 43.31 -30.29
C LYS A 54 -15.72 42.06 -30.64
N ARG A 55 -16.53 42.17 -31.74
CA ARG A 55 -17.17 41.08 -32.46
C ARG A 55 -16.89 41.27 -33.95
N GLY A 56 -16.06 40.40 -34.53
CA GLY A 56 -15.76 40.43 -35.95
C GLY A 56 -17.00 40.10 -36.78
N TRP A 57 -17.22 40.81 -37.82
CA TRP A 57 -18.23 40.48 -38.82
C TRP A 57 -17.76 40.92 -40.21
N MET A 58 -18.25 40.26 -41.24
CA MET A 58 -17.96 40.64 -42.61
C MET A 58 -19.11 40.24 -43.51
N ARG A 59 -19.28 41.00 -44.59
CA ARG A 59 -20.16 40.62 -45.71
C ARG A 59 -19.31 39.97 -46.79
N VAL A 60 -19.80 38.85 -47.31
CA VAL A 60 -19.13 38.10 -48.36
C VAL A 60 -20.09 37.84 -49.51
N GLU A 61 -19.55 37.84 -50.72
CA GLU A 61 -20.31 37.55 -51.95
C GLU A 61 -20.48 36.04 -52.10
N CYS A 62 -21.46 35.49 -51.37
CA CYS A 62 -21.76 34.06 -51.33
C CYS A 62 -23.17 33.86 -50.79
N SER A 63 -23.89 32.86 -51.27
CA SER A 63 -25.16 32.45 -50.68
C SER A 63 -24.94 31.91 -49.27
N ALA A 64 -25.84 32.19 -48.32
CA ALA A 64 -25.79 31.65 -46.97
C ALA A 64 -25.84 30.11 -46.96
N ASP A 65 -26.57 29.49 -47.87
CA ASP A 65 -26.67 28.03 -48.01
C ASP A 65 -25.33 27.37 -48.33
N GLU A 66 -24.45 28.06 -49.04
CA GLU A 66 -23.12 27.53 -49.36
C GLU A 66 -22.17 27.50 -48.13
N LEU A 67 -22.44 28.33 -47.12
CA LEU A 67 -21.64 28.47 -45.93
C LEU A 67 -22.25 27.80 -44.69
N TYR A 68 -23.41 27.17 -44.82
CA TYR A 68 -24.20 26.62 -43.73
C TYR A 68 -23.42 25.69 -42.81
N ASN A 69 -22.53 24.87 -43.36
CA ASN A 69 -21.71 23.93 -42.58
C ASN A 69 -20.27 24.40 -42.36
N CYS A 70 -20.01 25.70 -42.54
CA CYS A 70 -18.72 26.29 -42.21
C CYS A 70 -18.71 26.74 -40.74
N ASN A 71 -17.64 26.44 -40.03
CA ASN A 71 -17.55 26.73 -38.61
C ASN A 71 -16.28 27.50 -38.23
N TYR A 72 -15.41 27.77 -39.22
CA TYR A 72 -14.14 28.42 -38.94
C TYR A 72 -13.72 29.33 -40.08
N ILE A 73 -12.92 30.36 -39.77
CA ILE A 73 -12.40 31.33 -40.71
C ILE A 73 -10.94 31.62 -40.42
N MET A 74 -10.15 31.75 -41.45
CA MET A 74 -8.80 32.31 -41.34
C MET A 74 -8.64 33.46 -42.32
N TYR A 75 -7.93 34.50 -41.90
CA TYR A 75 -7.74 35.69 -42.69
C TYR A 75 -6.39 36.34 -42.46
N GLN A 76 -5.90 37.05 -43.48
CA GLN A 76 -4.66 37.83 -43.41
C GLN A 76 -4.83 39.18 -44.11
N ASN A 77 -4.01 40.15 -43.67
CA ASN A 77 -3.95 41.47 -44.31
C ASN A 77 -2.50 41.96 -44.33
N THR A 78 -2.08 42.60 -45.43
CA THR A 78 -0.72 43.13 -45.58
C THR A 78 -0.39 44.19 -44.55
N ALA A 79 -1.35 44.92 -44.00
CA ALA A 79 -1.16 45.87 -42.92
C ALA A 79 -0.73 45.24 -41.61
N TYR A 80 -0.92 43.92 -41.46
CA TYR A 80 -0.51 43.13 -40.27
C TYR A 80 0.61 42.14 -40.62
N ASN A 81 1.51 42.50 -41.53
CA ASN A 81 2.66 41.68 -41.97
C ASN A 81 2.26 40.31 -42.52
N ASN A 82 1.07 40.20 -43.14
CA ASN A 82 0.50 38.94 -43.65
C ASN A 82 0.38 37.84 -42.57
N LYS A 83 0.26 38.21 -41.29
CA LYS A 83 -0.04 37.25 -40.24
C LYS A 83 -1.44 36.66 -40.47
N TRP A 84 -1.55 35.32 -40.32
CA TRP A 84 -2.83 34.66 -40.31
C TRP A 84 -3.51 34.80 -38.95
N PHE A 85 -4.77 35.23 -38.99
CA PHE A 85 -5.67 35.25 -37.85
C PHE A 85 -6.69 34.14 -38.04
N TYR A 86 -7.05 33.48 -36.95
CA TYR A 86 -7.94 32.35 -36.88
C TYR A 86 -9.14 32.73 -36.02
N ALA A 87 -10.36 32.32 -36.45
CA ALA A 87 -11.59 32.69 -35.74
C ALA A 87 -12.69 31.64 -35.90
N PHE A 88 -13.53 31.53 -34.90
CA PHE A 88 -14.74 30.70 -34.91
C PHE A 88 -15.90 31.47 -35.58
N ILE A 89 -16.63 30.86 -36.52
CA ILE A 89 -17.86 31.39 -37.05
C ILE A 89 -18.97 31.20 -36.03
N GLU A 90 -19.64 32.29 -35.63
CA GLU A 90 -20.77 32.27 -34.70
C GLU A 90 -22.09 32.18 -35.43
N SER A 91 -22.27 32.97 -36.51
CA SER A 91 -23.47 32.96 -37.33
C SER A 91 -23.18 33.28 -38.78
N VAL A 92 -24.02 32.76 -39.66
CA VAL A 92 -24.10 33.14 -41.09
C VAL A 92 -25.51 33.63 -41.34
N GLU A 93 -25.67 34.92 -41.63
CA GLU A 93 -26.96 35.57 -41.80
C GLU A 93 -27.21 35.86 -43.28
N PHE A 94 -28.41 35.53 -43.73
CA PHE A 94 -28.86 35.82 -45.11
C PHE A 94 -29.08 37.31 -45.29
N VAL A 95 -28.46 37.91 -46.30
CA VAL A 95 -28.69 39.27 -46.71
C VAL A 95 -29.53 39.32 -48.03
N ASN A 96 -29.05 38.53 -48.99
CA ASN A 96 -29.75 38.28 -50.25
C ASN A 96 -29.20 37.03 -50.96
N ASN A 97 -29.70 36.65 -52.11
CA ASN A 97 -29.35 35.42 -52.82
C ASN A 97 -27.84 35.27 -53.16
N VAL A 98 -27.09 36.37 -53.19
CA VAL A 98 -25.64 36.39 -53.54
C VAL A 98 -24.77 37.00 -52.48
N THR A 99 -25.33 37.35 -51.31
CA THR A 99 -24.58 37.99 -50.22
C THR A 99 -25.06 37.48 -48.89
N CYS A 100 -24.14 37.11 -48.02
CA CYS A 100 -24.40 36.81 -46.62
C CYS A 100 -23.45 37.59 -45.69
N GLU A 101 -23.84 37.66 -44.42
CA GLU A 101 -23.07 38.26 -43.35
C GLU A 101 -22.56 37.14 -42.43
N VAL A 102 -21.27 37.15 -42.17
CA VAL A 102 -20.61 36.16 -41.29
C VAL A 102 -20.12 36.87 -40.03
N THR A 103 -20.63 36.45 -38.88
CA THR A 103 -20.16 36.92 -37.58
C THR A 103 -19.19 35.88 -37.00
N PHE A 104 -18.10 36.36 -36.46
CA PHE A 104 -17.05 35.46 -35.93
C PHE A 104 -16.32 36.04 -34.73
N THR A 105 -15.78 35.17 -33.90
CA THR A 105 -14.96 35.50 -32.72
C THR A 105 -13.54 34.96 -32.90
N LEU A 106 -12.55 35.79 -32.58
CA LEU A 106 -11.13 35.43 -32.72
C LEU A 106 -10.79 34.17 -31.85
N ASP A 107 -10.17 33.19 -32.48
CA ASP A 107 -9.51 32.10 -31.75
C ASP A 107 -8.15 32.59 -31.29
N VAL A 108 -8.09 32.99 -30.03
CA VAL A 108 -6.85 33.53 -29.42
C VAL A 108 -5.76 32.45 -29.30
N MET A 109 -6.16 31.19 -29.08
CA MET A 109 -5.20 30.09 -28.94
C MET A 109 -4.48 29.81 -30.26
N GLN A 110 -5.21 29.72 -31.38
CA GLN A 110 -4.59 29.46 -32.69
C GLN A 110 -3.94 30.70 -33.27
N THR A 111 -4.51 31.88 -33.06
CA THR A 111 -3.98 33.15 -33.62
C THR A 111 -2.63 33.51 -33.00
N TRP A 112 -2.46 33.33 -31.70
CA TRP A 112 -1.26 33.73 -30.97
C TRP A 112 -0.36 32.52 -30.58
N PHE A 113 -0.63 31.33 -31.12
CA PHE A 113 0.01 30.07 -30.70
C PHE A 113 1.54 30.14 -30.67
N PHE A 114 2.15 30.88 -31.60
CA PHE A 114 3.61 31.05 -31.74
C PHE A 114 4.12 32.40 -31.20
N ASP A 115 3.24 33.26 -30.69
CA ASP A 115 3.60 34.63 -30.25
C ASP A 115 3.61 34.76 -28.72
N TYR A 116 3.39 33.68 -27.99
CA TYR A 116 3.52 33.67 -26.53
C TYR A 116 4.36 32.52 -26.03
N THR A 117 4.97 32.73 -24.87
CA THR A 117 5.74 31.71 -24.13
C THR A 117 5.19 31.60 -22.72
N LEU A 118 4.87 30.36 -22.31
CA LEU A 118 4.46 30.08 -20.94
C LEU A 118 5.59 30.34 -19.97
N GLN A 119 5.29 31.00 -18.86
CA GLN A 119 6.18 31.19 -17.73
C GLN A 119 5.86 30.15 -16.65
N ALA A 120 6.75 30.00 -15.67
CA ALA A 120 6.49 29.15 -14.52
C ALA A 120 5.31 29.69 -13.72
N CYS A 121 4.28 28.88 -13.56
CA CYS A 121 3.07 29.18 -12.79
C CYS A 121 2.65 27.96 -11.99
N PHE A 122 1.65 28.10 -11.14
CA PHE A 122 1.13 26.97 -10.39
C PHE A 122 0.32 26.04 -11.33
N VAL A 123 0.83 24.83 -11.53
CA VAL A 123 0.15 23.77 -12.30
C VAL A 123 -0.67 22.92 -11.36
N ASP A 124 -1.99 23.00 -11.48
CA ASP A 124 -2.93 22.19 -10.70
C ASP A 124 -2.90 20.73 -11.20
N ARG A 125 -3.06 20.54 -12.51
CA ARG A 125 -3.16 19.23 -13.15
C ARG A 125 -2.63 19.24 -14.58
N GLU A 126 -1.88 18.21 -14.94
CA GLU A 126 -1.44 18.04 -16.34
C GLU A 126 -1.02 16.61 -16.66
N HIS A 127 -0.83 16.35 -17.94
CA HIS A 127 -0.07 15.18 -18.38
C HIS A 127 1.43 15.40 -18.15
N VAL A 128 2.05 14.40 -17.55
CA VAL A 128 3.47 14.42 -17.23
C VAL A 128 4.30 13.77 -18.35
N ALA A 129 5.53 14.26 -18.54
CA ALA A 129 6.47 13.72 -19.52
C ALA A 129 7.18 12.45 -19.03
N ASP A 130 7.25 12.24 -17.72
CA ASP A 130 7.89 11.10 -17.10
C ASP A 130 6.93 10.46 -16.11
N ASP A 131 6.45 9.28 -16.45
CA ASP A 131 5.51 8.50 -15.65
C ASP A 131 6.22 7.34 -14.92
N THR A 132 7.43 7.57 -14.41
CA THR A 132 8.14 6.58 -13.58
C THR A 132 7.31 6.24 -12.34
N VAL A 133 7.23 4.97 -12.01
CA VAL A 133 6.50 4.47 -10.84
C VAL A 133 6.96 5.20 -9.56
N PHE A 134 6.01 5.63 -8.74
CA PHE A 134 6.21 6.41 -7.51
C PHE A 134 6.74 7.83 -7.67
N LYS A 135 6.75 8.38 -8.88
CA LYS A 135 7.13 9.78 -9.08
C LYS A 135 6.00 10.75 -8.74
N HIS A 136 4.76 10.40 -9.05
CA HIS A 136 3.59 11.26 -8.91
C HIS A 136 2.69 10.79 -7.76
N THR A 137 3.00 11.23 -6.54
CA THR A 137 2.36 10.76 -5.30
C THR A 137 1.37 11.76 -4.70
N VAL A 138 1.13 12.91 -5.36
CA VAL A 138 0.16 13.91 -4.88
C VAL A 138 -1.24 13.29 -4.86
N PRO A 139 -1.95 13.32 -3.71
CA PRO A 139 -3.27 12.70 -3.60
C PRO A 139 -4.30 13.33 -4.55
N GLU A 140 -5.12 12.49 -5.15
CA GLU A 140 -6.24 12.91 -6.00
C GLU A 140 -7.52 13.07 -5.18
N ASN A 141 -8.35 14.03 -5.54
CA ASN A 141 -9.66 14.23 -4.92
C ASN A 141 -10.75 13.48 -5.72
N ILE A 142 -10.50 12.21 -6.01
CA ILE A 142 -11.45 11.34 -6.75
C ILE A 142 -11.74 10.09 -5.91
N GLY A 143 -12.96 9.58 -6.01
CA GLY A 143 -13.31 8.30 -5.42
C GLY A 143 -12.60 7.15 -6.12
N TYR A 144 -12.14 6.18 -5.37
CA TYR A 144 -11.43 5.02 -5.91
C TYR A 144 -12.23 3.71 -5.82
N GLY A 145 -13.48 3.78 -5.35
CA GLY A 145 -14.36 2.61 -5.28
C GLY A 145 -13.93 1.57 -4.26
N GLU A 146 -13.97 0.31 -4.63
CA GLU A 146 -13.68 -0.82 -3.76
C GLU A 146 -12.19 -1.21 -3.82
N ILE A 147 -11.59 -1.43 -2.64
CA ILE A 147 -10.25 -1.98 -2.48
C ILE A 147 -10.36 -3.48 -2.17
N VAL A 148 -9.64 -4.28 -2.92
CA VAL A 148 -9.62 -5.74 -2.75
C VAL A 148 -8.25 -6.22 -2.26
N PRO A 149 -8.20 -7.14 -1.29
CA PRO A 149 -6.97 -7.76 -0.86
C PRO A 149 -6.53 -8.85 -1.84
N THR A 150 -5.27 -8.85 -2.19
CA THR A 150 -4.61 -9.97 -2.89
C THR A 150 -3.50 -10.48 -1.98
N LEU A 151 -3.50 -11.77 -1.70
CA LEU A 151 -2.48 -12.36 -0.86
C LEU A 151 -1.11 -12.28 -1.54
N VAL A 152 -0.15 -11.65 -0.87
CA VAL A 152 1.25 -11.55 -1.34
C VAL A 152 2.12 -12.60 -0.68
N ALA A 153 1.97 -12.76 0.64
CA ALA A 153 2.69 -13.75 1.39
C ALA A 153 1.83 -14.27 2.54
N ASN A 154 1.60 -15.58 2.58
CA ASN A 154 1.04 -16.29 3.74
C ASN A 154 2.03 -16.35 4.89
N ARG A 155 3.32 -16.23 4.57
CA ARG A 155 4.45 -16.28 5.47
C ARG A 155 5.40 -15.18 5.07
N VAL A 156 5.78 -14.36 6.02
CA VAL A 156 6.75 -13.29 5.81
C VAL A 156 8.19 -13.81 5.86
N SER A 157 8.39 -15.10 6.17
CA SER A 157 9.70 -15.77 6.20
C SER A 157 9.76 -16.95 5.23
N ASP A 158 10.95 -17.25 4.72
CA ASP A 158 11.22 -18.43 3.91
C ASP A 158 10.87 -19.74 4.65
N ASP A 159 10.44 -20.76 3.88
CA ASP A 159 9.91 -22.02 4.40
C ASP A 159 10.84 -22.81 5.36
N ALA A 160 12.13 -22.55 5.36
CA ALA A 160 13.10 -23.32 6.15
C ALA A 160 13.17 -22.89 7.63
N THR A 161 12.84 -21.64 7.94
CA THR A 161 12.89 -21.09 9.28
C THR A 161 11.75 -20.11 9.51
N ASP A 162 10.57 -20.63 9.85
CA ASP A 162 9.44 -19.77 10.23
C ASP A 162 9.68 -19.17 11.60
N ILE A 163 10.41 -18.06 11.64
CA ILE A 163 10.81 -17.35 12.86
C ILE A 163 9.63 -16.89 13.73
N PHE A 164 8.45 -16.79 13.15
CA PHE A 164 7.21 -16.39 13.83
C PHE A 164 6.44 -17.58 14.40
N SER A 165 6.79 -18.81 14.01
CA SER A 165 6.08 -20.00 14.45
C SER A 165 6.17 -20.18 15.97
N ALA A 166 5.04 -20.54 16.59
CA ALA A 166 4.96 -20.85 18.02
C ALA A 166 5.56 -22.23 18.39
N LYS A 167 6.62 -22.66 17.69
CA LYS A 167 7.27 -23.97 17.91
C LYS A 167 8.38 -23.94 18.96
N GLY A 168 8.55 -22.86 19.65
CA GLY A 168 9.42 -22.72 20.78
C GLY A 168 8.68 -22.92 22.09
N ILE A 169 9.36 -23.48 23.08
CA ILE A 169 8.94 -23.52 24.47
C ILE A 169 10.03 -22.89 25.31
N ILE A 170 9.66 -21.93 26.12
CA ILE A 170 10.54 -21.27 27.07
C ILE A 170 10.00 -21.48 28.48
N TYR A 171 10.88 -21.78 29.44
CA TYR A 171 10.52 -21.77 30.85
C TYR A 171 11.49 -20.94 31.67
N ALA A 172 11.01 -20.48 32.81
CA ALA A 172 11.79 -19.83 33.83
C ALA A 172 11.59 -20.54 35.17
N ALA A 173 12.66 -20.77 35.87
CA ALA A 173 12.64 -21.39 37.21
C ALA A 173 13.58 -20.65 38.15
N SER A 174 13.28 -20.69 39.44
CA SER A 174 14.11 -20.07 40.50
C SER A 174 15.43 -20.81 40.78
N GLU A 175 15.56 -22.05 40.33
CA GLU A 175 16.78 -22.87 40.45
C GLU A 175 16.92 -23.77 39.23
N ALA A 176 18.14 -24.23 38.95
CA ALA A 176 18.39 -25.18 37.87
C ALA A 176 17.92 -26.60 38.23
N PRO A 177 17.50 -27.43 37.24
CA PRO A 177 17.13 -28.82 37.47
C PRO A 177 18.37 -29.64 37.86
N SER A 178 18.18 -30.74 38.62
CA SER A 178 19.27 -31.58 39.11
C SER A 178 20.11 -32.23 37.99
N THR A 179 19.54 -32.36 36.79
CA THR A 179 20.23 -32.89 35.60
C THR A 179 21.01 -31.86 34.82
N SER A 180 20.92 -30.59 35.18
CA SER A 180 21.70 -29.54 34.50
C SER A 180 23.15 -29.58 35.04
N ASP A 181 24.10 -29.62 34.11
CA ASP A 181 25.52 -29.46 34.44
C ASP A 181 25.82 -28.02 34.89
N ASP A 182 24.99 -27.08 34.49
CA ASP A 182 25.06 -25.68 34.88
C ASP A 182 24.10 -25.38 36.03
N LYS A 183 24.64 -25.37 37.22
CA LYS A 183 23.91 -25.10 38.48
C LYS A 183 23.73 -23.61 38.77
N SER A 184 24.16 -22.73 37.88
CA SER A 184 24.01 -21.30 38.10
C SER A 184 22.56 -20.88 37.89
N ALA A 185 21.95 -20.29 38.91
CA ALA A 185 20.63 -19.69 38.82
C ALA A 185 20.67 -18.28 38.18
N GLN A 186 21.79 -17.92 37.59
CA GLN A 186 21.96 -16.59 36.96
C GLN A 186 21.89 -16.72 35.44
N THR A 187 20.83 -16.23 34.90
CA THR A 187 20.63 -16.11 33.45
C THR A 187 20.45 -14.67 33.10
N THR A 188 21.00 -14.26 32.00
CA THR A 188 20.61 -12.99 31.37
C THR A 188 19.45 -13.24 30.39
N ALA A 189 18.37 -12.53 30.56
CA ALA A 189 17.31 -12.48 29.57
C ALA A 189 17.40 -11.13 28.89
N TYR A 190 17.69 -11.12 27.59
CA TYR A 190 17.87 -9.88 26.80
C TYR A 190 18.89 -8.91 27.43
N GLY A 191 20.03 -9.42 27.82
CA GLY A 191 21.09 -8.62 28.45
C GLY A 191 20.84 -8.21 29.91
N VAL A 192 19.69 -8.54 30.50
CA VAL A 192 19.35 -8.22 31.89
C VAL A 192 19.56 -9.46 32.79
N PRO A 193 20.40 -9.39 33.80
CA PRO A 193 20.52 -10.47 34.79
C PRO A 193 19.21 -10.70 35.54
N CYS A 194 18.68 -11.91 35.53
CA CYS A 194 17.34 -12.19 36.07
C CYS A 194 17.32 -13.21 37.22
N ASN A 195 18.42 -13.61 37.77
CA ASN A 195 18.49 -14.58 38.88
C ASN A 195 17.53 -15.78 38.72
N MET A 196 17.30 -16.20 37.49
CA MET A 196 16.40 -17.28 37.16
C MET A 196 17.10 -18.22 36.18
N HIS A 197 16.80 -19.51 36.29
CA HIS A 197 17.20 -20.47 35.27
C HIS A 197 16.18 -20.43 34.15
N VAL A 198 16.64 -20.12 32.93
CA VAL A 198 15.79 -19.99 31.74
C VAL A 198 16.32 -20.91 30.68
N ARG A 199 15.40 -21.59 30.02
CA ARG A 199 15.76 -22.41 28.87
C ARG A 199 14.68 -22.35 27.81
N CYS A 200 15.11 -22.35 26.57
CA CYS A 200 14.25 -22.46 25.39
C CYS A 200 14.65 -23.70 24.59
N SER A 201 13.67 -24.36 24.01
CA SER A 201 13.90 -25.41 23.03
C SER A 201 12.80 -25.40 21.95
N THR A 202 13.16 -25.86 20.77
CA THR A 202 12.23 -26.09 19.70
C THR A 202 11.59 -27.47 19.81
N TYR A 203 10.37 -27.60 19.30
CA TYR A 203 9.69 -28.89 19.16
C TYR A 203 9.22 -29.11 17.73
N THR A 204 9.16 -30.37 17.34
CA THR A 204 8.54 -30.79 16.07
C THR A 204 7.34 -31.67 16.35
N ILE A 205 6.37 -31.64 15.45
CA ILE A 205 5.15 -32.44 15.53
C ILE A 205 5.16 -33.41 14.36
N ASP A 206 4.99 -34.70 14.66
CA ASP A 206 4.87 -35.72 13.60
C ASP A 206 3.44 -35.79 13.02
N GLU A 207 3.28 -36.60 12.00
CA GLU A 207 2.00 -36.85 11.33
C GLU A 207 0.93 -37.47 12.25
N ASN A 208 1.32 -38.03 13.39
CA ASN A 208 0.44 -38.59 14.43
C ASN A 208 0.18 -37.59 15.57
N PHE A 209 0.55 -36.34 15.40
CA PHE A 209 0.41 -35.26 16.39
C PHE A 209 1.19 -35.49 17.67
N LYS A 210 2.31 -36.22 17.61
CA LYS A 210 3.22 -36.40 18.71
C LYS A 210 4.39 -35.42 18.64
N MET A 211 4.76 -34.87 19.77
CA MET A 211 5.98 -34.05 19.91
C MET A 211 7.22 -34.92 19.87
N ASN A 212 8.04 -34.80 18.86
CA ASN A 212 9.21 -35.68 18.65
C ASN A 212 10.49 -35.20 19.32
N SER A 213 10.53 -34.09 20.04
CA SER A 213 11.76 -33.63 20.68
C SER A 213 11.67 -33.50 22.20
N ILE A 214 10.86 -34.34 22.82
CA ILE A 214 10.58 -34.34 24.27
C ILE A 214 11.78 -34.82 25.10
N THR A 215 12.69 -35.58 24.50
CA THR A 215 13.79 -36.22 25.22
C THR A 215 14.96 -35.31 25.55
N THR A 216 15.02 -34.11 24.96
CA THR A 216 16.12 -33.18 25.17
C THR A 216 15.58 -31.76 25.43
N GLY A 217 16.25 -31.03 26.31
CA GLY A 217 15.93 -29.61 26.54
C GLY A 217 14.80 -29.38 27.54
N VAL A 218 13.95 -28.41 27.29
CA VAL A 218 12.94 -27.88 28.22
C VAL A 218 12.04 -28.96 28.81
N MET A 219 11.54 -29.89 28.00
CA MET A 219 10.60 -30.90 28.48
C MET A 219 11.26 -31.87 29.46
N ARG A 220 12.52 -32.26 29.24
CA ARG A 220 13.28 -33.08 30.16
C ARG A 220 13.52 -32.36 31.50
N ASP A 221 13.84 -31.09 31.44
CA ASP A 221 14.06 -30.28 32.63
C ASP A 221 12.78 -30.11 33.45
N LEU A 222 11.65 -29.82 32.79
CA LEU A 222 10.35 -29.75 33.46
C LEU A 222 9.97 -31.08 34.13
N GLN A 223 10.21 -32.20 33.43
CA GLN A 223 10.01 -33.53 34.00
C GLN A 223 10.92 -33.77 35.22
N GLN A 224 12.16 -33.30 35.17
CA GLN A 224 13.09 -33.45 36.29
C GLN A 224 12.64 -32.65 37.51
N TYR A 225 12.15 -31.41 37.36
CA TYR A 225 11.56 -30.63 38.46
C TYR A 225 10.39 -31.36 39.13
N LEU A 226 9.57 -32.06 38.35
CA LEU A 226 8.47 -32.85 38.88
C LEU A 226 8.97 -34.08 39.63
N THR A 227 9.99 -34.77 39.07
CA THR A 227 10.60 -35.96 39.71
C THR A 227 11.29 -35.61 41.02
N ASP A 228 11.96 -34.48 41.07
CA ASP A 228 12.65 -33.99 42.24
C ASP A 228 11.74 -33.36 43.32
N GLY A 229 10.44 -33.28 43.06
CA GLY A 229 9.49 -32.60 43.93
C GLY A 229 9.68 -31.09 44.02
N LYS A 230 10.37 -30.50 43.02
CA LYS A 230 10.72 -29.07 42.96
C LYS A 230 9.85 -28.26 42.00
N GLN A 231 8.61 -28.68 41.75
CA GLN A 231 7.71 -28.01 40.85
C GLN A 231 7.45 -26.54 41.19
N SER A 232 7.61 -26.18 42.47
CA SER A 232 7.48 -24.79 42.93
C SER A 232 8.59 -23.87 42.43
N ALA A 233 9.71 -24.43 41.97
CA ALA A 233 10.77 -23.66 41.36
C ALA A 233 10.37 -23.09 39.97
N ILE A 234 9.46 -23.77 39.27
CA ILE A 234 8.98 -23.32 37.95
C ILE A 234 8.08 -22.10 38.14
N GLN A 235 8.50 -20.96 37.58
CA GLN A 235 7.79 -19.70 37.68
C GLN A 235 6.86 -19.45 36.49
N SER A 236 7.31 -19.82 35.30
CA SER A 236 6.54 -19.64 34.08
C SER A 236 6.96 -20.61 32.98
N VAL A 237 6.01 -21.00 32.15
CA VAL A 237 6.23 -21.75 30.91
C VAL A 237 5.37 -21.14 29.84
N TYR A 238 5.96 -20.81 28.70
CA TYR A 238 5.27 -20.23 27.56
C TYR A 238 5.64 -20.95 26.27
N THR A 239 4.73 -20.95 25.31
CA THR A 239 5.13 -21.12 23.92
C THR A 239 5.78 -19.82 23.46
N CYS A 240 6.79 -19.90 22.63
CA CYS A 240 7.46 -18.71 22.10
C CYS A 240 7.76 -18.87 20.62
N PRO A 241 7.99 -17.75 19.92
CA PRO A 241 8.42 -17.80 18.53
C PRO A 241 9.78 -18.47 18.39
N LEU A 242 9.96 -19.16 17.27
CA LEU A 242 11.21 -19.86 16.97
C LEU A 242 12.43 -18.90 16.97
N LEU A 243 12.22 -17.64 16.59
CA LEU A 243 13.23 -16.59 16.67
C LEU A 243 13.87 -16.48 18.04
N MET A 244 13.11 -16.65 19.11
CA MET A 244 13.60 -16.53 20.48
C MET A 244 14.42 -17.72 20.95
N CYS A 245 14.19 -18.90 20.38
CA CYS A 245 14.86 -20.12 20.81
C CYS A 245 16.38 -20.10 20.62
N ASN A 246 16.84 -19.33 19.63
CA ASN A 246 18.26 -19.21 19.31
C ASN A 246 18.98 -18.15 20.17
N HIS A 247 18.24 -17.41 20.99
CA HIS A 247 18.74 -16.25 21.73
C HIS A 247 18.54 -16.37 23.26
N VAL A 248 18.01 -17.49 23.73
CA VAL A 248 17.89 -17.80 25.14
C VAL A 248 18.90 -18.90 25.47
N GLU A 249 20.09 -18.48 25.75
CA GLU A 249 21.13 -19.37 26.24
C GLU A 249 21.44 -19.07 27.73
N ASN A 250 21.80 -20.07 28.48
CA ASN A 250 22.43 -19.85 29.78
C ASN A 250 23.87 -19.43 29.49
N PRO A 251 24.24 -18.14 29.63
CA PRO A 251 25.64 -17.79 29.51
C PRO A 251 26.41 -18.49 30.64
N SER A 252 27.37 -19.31 30.28
CA SER A 252 28.38 -19.74 31.26
C SER A 252 29.14 -18.47 31.64
N LEU A 253 28.87 -17.95 32.83
CA LEU A 253 29.58 -16.83 33.41
C LEU A 253 31.03 -17.30 33.72
N THR A 254 31.88 -17.27 32.71
CA THR A 254 33.32 -17.28 32.94
C THR A 254 33.67 -15.94 33.56
N THR A 255 34.16 -15.98 34.79
CA THR A 255 34.65 -14.81 35.51
C THR A 255 35.56 -13.96 34.61
N GLY A 256 35.10 -12.79 34.22
CA GLY A 256 35.88 -11.79 33.49
C GLY A 256 35.43 -11.43 32.07
N SER A 257 34.36 -12.02 31.52
CA SER A 257 33.76 -11.55 30.27
C SER A 257 32.46 -10.79 30.55
N GLU A 258 32.32 -9.63 29.96
CA GLU A 258 31.03 -8.94 29.92
C GLU A 258 30.02 -9.87 29.25
N PRO A 259 28.78 -9.99 29.78
CA PRO A 259 27.74 -10.77 29.12
C PRO A 259 27.45 -10.17 27.73
N GLU A 260 27.59 -10.98 26.67
CA GLU A 260 27.20 -10.56 25.36
C GLU A 260 25.67 -10.39 25.30
N GLU A 261 25.23 -9.20 24.91
CA GLU A 261 23.83 -8.93 24.68
C GLU A 261 23.37 -9.64 23.39
N THR A 262 22.69 -10.76 23.53
CA THR A 262 22.05 -11.42 22.39
C THR A 262 20.61 -10.93 22.27
N VAL A 263 20.38 -10.02 21.35
CA VAL A 263 19.03 -9.60 20.97
C VAL A 263 18.50 -10.57 19.93
N ALA A 264 17.30 -11.11 20.16
CA ALA A 264 16.62 -11.92 19.16
C ALA A 264 16.18 -11.03 17.99
N GLU A 265 16.93 -11.06 16.91
CA GLU A 265 16.66 -10.24 15.72
C GLU A 265 16.74 -11.03 14.42
N ALA A 266 15.95 -10.62 13.43
CA ALA A 266 16.00 -11.12 12.07
C ALA A 266 15.58 -10.06 11.07
N GLU A 267 15.91 -10.26 9.80
CA GLU A 267 15.37 -9.47 8.70
C GLU A 267 14.43 -10.32 7.86
N VAL A 268 13.31 -9.77 7.49
CA VAL A 268 12.37 -10.38 6.55
C VAL A 268 12.11 -9.46 5.37
N SER A 269 11.88 -10.06 4.22
CA SER A 269 11.67 -9.32 2.98
C SER A 269 10.35 -9.74 2.34
N ILE A 270 9.59 -8.76 1.86
CA ILE A 270 8.35 -8.98 1.11
C ILE A 270 8.54 -8.40 -0.29
N ILE A 271 8.29 -9.20 -1.30
CA ILE A 271 8.32 -8.72 -2.68
C ILE A 271 7.02 -7.96 -2.96
N ALA A 272 7.11 -6.65 -3.14
CA ALA A 272 5.99 -5.84 -3.54
C ALA A 272 5.76 -5.97 -5.05
N LYS A 273 4.57 -6.40 -5.44
CA LYS A 273 4.15 -6.39 -6.86
C LYS A 273 3.73 -4.98 -7.25
N VAL A 274 4.65 -4.22 -7.80
CA VAL A 274 4.45 -2.79 -8.04
C VAL A 274 4.08 -2.47 -9.46
N ASP A 275 4.47 -3.29 -10.42
CA ASP A 275 4.31 -3.07 -11.86
C ASP A 275 3.45 -4.15 -12.57
N GLY A 276 2.77 -4.96 -11.79
CA GLY A 276 1.93 -6.03 -12.29
C GLY A 276 0.46 -5.63 -12.44
N ALA A 277 -0.38 -6.61 -12.74
CA ALA A 277 -1.81 -6.41 -12.80
C ALA A 277 -2.42 -6.13 -11.41
N LEU A 278 -3.21 -5.09 -11.29
CA LEU A 278 -4.04 -4.79 -10.13
C LEU A 278 -5.38 -5.53 -10.29
N ASN A 279 -5.63 -6.53 -9.48
CA ASN A 279 -6.83 -7.37 -9.56
C ASN A 279 -7.17 -7.86 -11.00
N GLY A 280 -6.11 -8.21 -11.79
CA GLY A 280 -6.27 -8.68 -13.16
C GLY A 280 -6.30 -7.58 -14.23
N TYR A 281 -6.20 -6.30 -13.87
CA TYR A 281 -6.08 -5.17 -14.80
C TYR A 281 -4.67 -4.56 -14.73
N THR A 282 -4.02 -4.40 -15.87
CA THR A 282 -2.71 -3.71 -15.96
C THR A 282 -2.94 -2.25 -16.32
N PRO A 283 -2.66 -1.31 -15.40
CA PRO A 283 -2.82 0.12 -15.64
C PRO A 283 -1.87 0.65 -16.70
N ARG A 284 -2.37 1.60 -17.51
CA ARG A 284 -1.56 2.40 -18.43
C ARG A 284 -0.84 3.52 -17.69
N ASN A 285 -1.49 4.10 -16.69
CA ASN A 285 -0.97 5.21 -15.89
C ASN A 285 -0.35 4.70 -14.59
N ARG A 286 0.94 4.99 -14.38
CA ARG A 286 1.73 4.47 -13.26
C ARG A 286 1.32 5.00 -11.88
N LYS A 287 0.55 6.08 -11.84
CA LYS A 287 -0.01 6.61 -10.59
C LYS A 287 -0.94 5.62 -9.88
N LEU A 288 -1.57 4.71 -10.62
CA LEU A 288 -2.39 3.63 -10.03
C LEU A 288 -1.58 2.64 -9.17
N TYR A 289 -0.25 2.67 -9.23
CA TYR A 289 0.61 1.89 -8.33
C TYR A 289 0.91 2.58 -7.00
N THR A 290 0.46 3.82 -6.80
CA THR A 290 0.66 4.58 -5.56
C THR A 290 -0.57 4.53 -4.64
N TYR A 291 -0.38 4.90 -3.37
CA TYR A 291 -1.49 5.08 -2.44
C TYR A 291 -2.49 6.17 -2.93
N PRO A 292 -3.82 5.99 -2.81
CA PRO A 292 -4.53 4.90 -2.15
C PRO A 292 -4.89 3.71 -3.06
N TYR A 293 -4.44 3.70 -4.30
CA TYR A 293 -4.87 2.71 -5.31
C TYR A 293 -4.16 1.36 -5.17
N ASN A 294 -2.95 1.36 -4.60
CA ASN A 294 -2.13 0.18 -4.36
C ASN A 294 -1.22 0.40 -3.15
N TYR A 295 -1.29 -0.50 -2.16
CA TYR A 295 -0.47 -0.43 -0.95
C TYR A 295 -0.35 -1.80 -0.28
N LEU A 296 0.59 -1.92 0.65
CA LEU A 296 0.82 -3.13 1.44
C LEU A 296 0.06 -3.04 2.76
N ARG A 297 -0.69 -4.08 3.10
CA ARG A 297 -1.28 -4.27 4.42
C ARG A 297 -0.70 -5.52 5.06
N ILE A 298 -0.23 -5.40 6.28
CA ILE A 298 0.25 -6.52 7.07
C ILE A 298 -0.62 -6.63 8.31
N THR A 299 -1.11 -7.83 8.58
CA THR A 299 -1.89 -8.15 9.78
C THR A 299 -1.21 -9.24 10.59
N ASN A 300 -1.35 -9.18 11.90
CA ASN A 300 -0.89 -10.21 12.83
C ASN A 300 -1.93 -11.30 13.11
N ASN A 301 -3.07 -11.29 12.41
CA ASN A 301 -4.22 -12.20 12.62
C ASN A 301 -4.85 -12.17 14.02
N SER A 302 -4.44 -11.25 14.88
CA SER A 302 -5.00 -11.08 16.23
C SER A 302 -5.66 -9.72 16.44
N GLY A 303 -5.96 -9.01 15.35
CA GLY A 303 -6.71 -7.76 15.37
C GLY A 303 -5.86 -6.50 15.16
N ASP A 304 -4.53 -6.60 15.11
CA ASP A 304 -3.67 -5.49 14.73
C ASP A 304 -3.25 -5.59 13.27
N MET A 305 -3.17 -4.45 12.60
CA MET A 305 -2.74 -4.33 11.22
C MET A 305 -2.04 -3.00 10.98
N ARG A 306 -1.14 -3.00 9.98
CA ARG A 306 -0.46 -1.80 9.51
C ARG A 306 -0.55 -1.70 8.00
N GLU A 307 -0.67 -0.46 7.53
CA GLU A 307 -0.68 -0.14 6.10
C GLU A 307 0.58 0.62 5.74
N TYR A 308 1.28 0.13 4.73
CA TYR A 308 2.52 0.71 4.25
C TYR A 308 2.35 1.13 2.79
N ARG A 309 2.73 2.36 2.49
CA ARG A 309 2.74 2.89 1.12
C ARG A 309 4.02 2.44 0.44
N TYR A 310 3.91 1.87 -0.75
CA TYR A 310 5.09 1.40 -1.49
C TYR A 310 6.04 2.53 -1.88
N GLU A 311 5.50 3.71 -2.17
CA GLU A 311 6.26 4.91 -2.53
C GLU A 311 7.12 5.47 -1.41
N ASP A 312 6.79 5.16 -0.15
CA ASP A 312 7.50 5.64 1.04
C ASP A 312 8.71 4.76 1.41
N PHE A 313 8.88 3.59 0.77
CA PHE A 313 10.08 2.78 0.93
C PHE A 313 11.20 3.28 0.01
N ASP A 314 12.44 3.33 0.52
CA ASP A 314 13.60 3.68 -0.27
C ASP A 314 13.85 2.61 -1.36
N LYS A 315 14.19 3.08 -2.56
CA LYS A 315 14.53 2.19 -3.67
C LYS A 315 15.86 1.50 -3.39
N ILE A 316 15.84 0.20 -3.16
CA ILE A 316 17.05 -0.58 -2.99
C ILE A 316 17.51 -1.03 -4.38
N GLY A 317 18.62 -0.46 -4.86
CA GLY A 317 19.32 -0.94 -6.05
C GLY A 317 18.75 -0.55 -7.39
N GLY A 318 17.84 0.42 -7.49
CA GLY A 318 17.34 0.93 -8.79
C GLY A 318 16.44 -0.05 -9.56
N VAL A 319 16.12 -1.20 -9.02
CA VAL A 319 15.34 -2.25 -9.67
C VAL A 319 13.84 -2.01 -9.45
N VAL A 320 13.05 -2.25 -10.48
CA VAL A 320 11.62 -1.97 -10.63
C VAL A 320 10.70 -2.74 -9.64
N GLN A 321 11.21 -3.71 -8.92
CA GLN A 321 10.48 -4.41 -7.86
C GLN A 321 11.03 -4.00 -6.50
N PRO A 322 10.40 -3.08 -5.78
CA PRO A 322 10.83 -2.77 -4.44
C PRO A 322 10.60 -4.00 -3.55
N THR A 323 11.70 -4.60 -3.11
CA THR A 323 11.65 -5.53 -2.00
C THR A 323 11.55 -4.70 -0.74
N VAL A 324 10.41 -4.74 -0.06
CA VAL A 324 10.25 -4.07 1.22
C VAL A 324 10.84 -4.95 2.32
N LYS A 325 11.63 -4.33 3.19
CA LYS A 325 12.32 -5.01 4.27
C LYS A 325 11.77 -4.62 5.62
N PHE A 326 11.76 -5.59 6.52
CA PHE A 326 11.37 -5.39 7.92
C PHE A 326 12.42 -5.99 8.84
N LYS A 327 12.74 -5.25 9.89
CA LYS A 327 13.53 -5.76 11.00
C LYS A 327 12.58 -6.36 12.03
N VAL A 328 12.91 -7.53 12.52
CA VAL A 328 12.10 -8.28 13.48
C VAL A 328 12.86 -8.44 14.77
N TYR A 329 12.24 -8.08 15.87
CA TYR A 329 12.79 -8.20 17.21
C TYR A 329 11.87 -9.07 18.07
N GLY A 330 12.46 -10.05 18.73
CA GLY A 330 11.81 -10.83 19.79
C GLY A 330 12.10 -10.21 21.15
N THR A 331 11.06 -9.95 21.94
CA THR A 331 11.19 -9.37 23.28
C THR A 331 10.25 -10.05 24.27
N GLY A 332 10.53 -9.89 25.56
CA GLY A 332 9.61 -10.30 26.62
C GLY A 332 9.79 -11.74 27.08
N PHE A 333 10.32 -11.90 28.26
CA PHE A 333 10.63 -13.16 28.85
C PHE A 333 9.41 -13.91 29.41
N ASN A 334 8.53 -13.22 30.13
CA ASN A 334 7.29 -13.78 30.68
C ASN A 334 6.08 -13.54 29.77
N ASN A 335 6.24 -12.74 28.76
CA ASN A 335 5.22 -12.42 27.76
C ASN A 335 5.90 -12.28 26.40
N PRO A 336 6.23 -13.40 25.74
CA PRO A 336 6.92 -13.37 24.48
C PRO A 336 6.13 -12.59 23.44
N GLN A 337 6.82 -11.67 22.77
CA GLN A 337 6.26 -10.89 21.68
C GLN A 337 7.31 -10.66 20.59
N ILE A 338 6.84 -10.48 19.39
CA ILE A 338 7.65 -10.07 18.25
C ILE A 338 7.19 -8.70 17.81
N THR A 339 8.13 -7.81 17.56
CA THR A 339 7.87 -6.53 16.90
C THR A 339 8.55 -6.52 15.55
N MET A 340 7.79 -6.22 14.51
CA MET A 340 8.24 -6.08 13.13
C MET A 340 8.23 -4.61 12.74
N LEU A 341 9.40 -4.07 12.41
CA LEU A 341 9.61 -2.66 12.08
C LEU A 341 9.90 -2.50 10.59
N PRO A 342 9.27 -1.58 9.88
CA PRO A 342 9.63 -1.31 8.50
C PRO A 342 11.02 -0.67 8.43
N MET A 343 11.84 -1.17 7.49
CA MET A 343 13.18 -0.67 7.23
C MET A 343 13.18 0.25 6.02
N TYR A 344 13.95 1.34 6.10
CA TYR A 344 14.09 2.31 5.03
C TYR A 344 12.74 2.89 4.56
N TYR A 345 11.82 3.03 5.51
CA TYR A 345 10.49 3.61 5.32
C TYR A 345 10.49 5.07 5.76
N LYS A 346 9.93 5.96 4.93
CA LYS A 346 9.92 7.42 5.16
C LYS A 346 11.33 7.97 5.49
N LYS A 347 12.36 7.45 4.81
CA LYS A 347 13.78 7.81 5.00
C LYS A 347 14.36 7.47 6.38
N GLN A 348 13.72 6.59 7.14
CA GLN A 348 14.22 6.09 8.41
C GLN A 348 14.80 4.68 8.22
N LYS A 349 15.95 4.41 8.88
CA LYS A 349 16.55 3.08 8.84
C LYS A 349 15.59 2.03 9.42
N GLU A 350 14.95 2.36 10.53
CA GLU A 350 13.91 1.59 11.21
C GLU A 350 12.87 2.58 11.75
N LEU A 351 11.59 2.35 11.50
CA LEU A 351 10.54 3.26 11.96
C LEU A 351 9.69 2.59 13.04
N TYR A 352 9.99 2.91 14.29
CA TYR A 352 9.35 2.30 15.47
C TYR A 352 7.86 2.63 15.60
N THR A 353 7.44 3.81 15.20
CA THR A 353 6.03 4.24 15.30
C THR A 353 5.09 3.51 14.35
N GLU A 354 5.64 2.88 13.31
CA GLU A 354 4.88 2.11 12.30
C GLU A 354 5.10 0.60 12.46
N GLY A 355 5.59 0.17 13.64
CA GLY A 355 5.80 -1.25 13.95
C GLY A 355 4.50 -2.03 14.10
N LEU A 356 4.54 -3.29 13.74
CA LEU A 356 3.50 -4.28 14.02
C LEU A 356 3.98 -5.21 15.14
N THR A 357 3.17 -5.35 16.19
CA THR A 357 3.50 -6.22 17.31
C THR A 357 2.64 -7.48 17.29
N ILE A 358 3.29 -8.63 17.44
CA ILE A 358 2.63 -9.92 17.56
C ILE A 358 2.80 -10.37 19.01
N THR A 359 1.68 -10.51 19.70
CA THR A 359 1.60 -10.92 21.10
C THR A 359 0.71 -12.15 21.23
N GLY A 360 0.66 -12.73 22.43
CA GLY A 360 -0.33 -13.74 22.74
C GLY A 360 0.14 -15.17 22.53
N TYR A 361 1.44 -15.37 22.62
CA TYR A 361 1.99 -16.71 22.80
C TYR A 361 1.44 -17.29 24.10
N PRO A 362 0.71 -18.42 24.06
CA PRO A 362 -0.03 -18.87 25.21
C PRO A 362 0.90 -19.31 26.36
N PRO A 363 0.67 -18.84 27.59
CA PRO A 363 1.35 -19.36 28.75
C PRO A 363 0.91 -20.80 29.02
N VAL A 364 1.83 -21.61 29.47
CA VAL A 364 1.54 -22.94 29.98
C VAL A 364 1.84 -22.95 31.48
N PRO A 365 0.83 -22.80 32.34
CA PRO A 365 1.05 -22.87 33.79
C PRO A 365 1.42 -24.28 34.18
N PHE A 366 2.55 -24.42 34.85
CA PHE A 366 3.14 -25.74 35.19
C PHE A 366 3.05 -26.11 36.67
N ARG A 367 2.39 -25.28 37.47
CA ARG A 367 2.01 -25.71 38.84
C ARG A 367 0.77 -26.59 38.74
N GLY A 368 0.74 -27.71 39.45
CA GLY A 368 -0.34 -28.67 39.33
C GLY A 368 -1.74 -28.06 39.54
N ASP A 369 -1.90 -27.19 40.53
CA ASP A 369 -3.13 -26.51 40.89
C ASP A 369 -3.52 -25.44 39.84
N VAL A 370 -2.55 -24.66 39.40
CA VAL A 370 -2.74 -23.63 38.39
C VAL A 370 -3.04 -24.26 37.03
N LEU A 371 -2.41 -25.40 36.71
CA LEU A 371 -2.71 -26.17 35.52
C LEU A 371 -4.13 -26.72 35.57
N ALA A 372 -4.57 -27.26 36.71
CA ALA A 372 -5.93 -27.77 36.88
C ALA A 372 -6.98 -26.66 36.78
N ALA A 373 -6.75 -25.51 37.41
CA ALA A 373 -7.60 -24.35 37.33
C ALA A 373 -7.66 -23.79 35.88
N TYR A 374 -6.51 -23.70 35.21
CA TYR A 374 -6.41 -23.28 33.81
C TYR A 374 -7.19 -24.22 32.90
N LEU A 375 -6.99 -25.53 33.01
CA LEU A 375 -7.68 -26.54 32.21
C LEU A 375 -9.18 -26.58 32.51
N ALA A 376 -9.58 -26.44 33.77
CA ALA A 376 -10.99 -26.40 34.15
C ALA A 376 -11.71 -25.14 33.62
N MET A 377 -11.05 -23.98 33.72
CA MET A 377 -11.62 -22.70 33.28
C MET A 377 -11.58 -22.51 31.77
N ASN A 378 -10.60 -23.09 31.10
CA ASN A 378 -10.40 -22.93 29.66
C ASN A 378 -10.72 -24.21 28.87
N SER A 379 -11.34 -25.21 29.48
CA SER A 379 -11.65 -26.48 28.83
C SER A 379 -12.42 -26.32 27.52
N ASN A 380 -13.41 -25.41 27.48
CA ASN A 380 -14.14 -25.09 26.26
C ASN A 380 -13.29 -24.34 25.23
N GLN A 381 -12.43 -23.41 25.66
CA GLN A 381 -11.54 -22.70 24.76
C GLN A 381 -10.44 -23.60 24.23
N ILE A 382 -9.93 -24.51 25.06
CA ILE A 382 -8.97 -25.54 24.65
C ILE A 382 -9.61 -26.46 23.59
N GLN A 383 -10.88 -26.86 23.76
CA GLN A 383 -11.59 -27.66 22.78
C GLN A 383 -11.91 -26.93 21.47
N PHE A 384 -12.31 -25.67 21.54
CA PHE A 384 -12.73 -24.93 20.36
C PHE A 384 -11.62 -24.07 19.73
N GLY A 385 -10.63 -23.65 20.52
CA GLY A 385 -9.52 -22.80 20.04
C GLY A 385 -8.34 -23.58 19.49
N TYR A 386 -8.15 -24.83 19.85
CA TYR A 386 -7.06 -25.67 19.39
C TYR A 386 -7.47 -26.55 18.21
N HIS A 387 -7.96 -25.95 17.15
CA HIS A 387 -8.18 -26.69 15.90
C HIS A 387 -6.87 -26.98 15.17
N ASP A 388 -5.74 -26.43 15.66
CA ASP A 388 -4.46 -26.70 15.06
C ASP A 388 -3.76 -27.90 15.71
N ILE A 389 -3.25 -28.68 14.82
CA ILE A 389 -2.44 -29.86 15.02
C ILE A 389 -1.27 -29.58 15.96
N ALA A 390 -0.58 -28.43 15.79
CA ALA A 390 0.59 -28.07 16.56
C ALA A 390 0.29 -27.83 18.04
N GLN A 391 -0.78 -27.17 18.34
CA GLN A 391 -1.14 -26.90 19.74
C GLN A 391 -1.88 -28.06 20.40
N ARG A 392 -2.68 -28.81 19.64
CA ARG A 392 -3.19 -30.10 20.11
C ARG A 392 -2.06 -31.06 20.46
N ALA A 393 -1.00 -31.07 19.65
CA ALA A 393 0.16 -31.90 19.93
C ALA A 393 1.00 -31.36 21.11
N PHE A 394 1.09 -30.04 21.28
CA PHE A 394 1.72 -29.46 22.47
C PHE A 394 0.94 -29.79 23.72
N VAL A 395 -0.38 -29.54 23.74
CA VAL A 395 -1.24 -29.90 24.85
C VAL A 395 -1.25 -31.41 25.03
N ASN A 396 -1.43 -32.19 23.98
CA ASN A 396 -1.40 -33.66 24.06
C ASN A 396 0.02 -34.23 24.28
N GLY A 397 1.07 -33.51 23.88
CA GLY A 397 2.45 -33.89 24.13
C GLY A 397 2.85 -33.66 25.58
N VAL A 398 2.53 -32.50 26.13
CA VAL A 398 2.65 -32.21 27.54
C VAL A 398 1.75 -33.13 28.37
N LEU A 399 0.54 -33.40 27.87
CA LEU A 399 -0.46 -34.23 28.53
C LEU A 399 -0.34 -35.72 28.19
N GLY A 400 0.16 -36.09 27.01
CA GLY A 400 0.41 -37.47 26.60
C GLY A 400 1.65 -38.10 27.21
N MET A 401 2.62 -37.28 27.68
CA MET A 401 3.64 -37.73 28.64
C MET A 401 3.03 -38.23 29.95
N LEU A 402 1.79 -37.86 30.20
CA LEU A 402 1.08 -38.01 31.46
C LEU A 402 -0.01 -39.09 31.41
N GLY A 403 -0.16 -39.82 30.26
CA GLY A 403 -1.03 -40.98 30.12
C GLY A 403 -2.40 -40.71 29.51
N SER A 404 -2.73 -41.47 28.50
CA SER A 404 -3.98 -41.36 27.71
C SER A 404 -5.15 -42.01 28.44
N GLY A 405 -6.21 -41.25 28.71
CA GLY A 405 -7.51 -41.76 29.11
C GLY A 405 -8.63 -41.27 28.16
N ASP A 406 -9.53 -42.16 27.86
CA ASP A 406 -10.51 -42.09 26.73
C ASP A 406 -11.83 -41.37 27.10
N ASN A 407 -11.84 -40.50 28.09
CA ASN A 407 -13.07 -39.88 28.59
C ASN A 407 -13.06 -38.35 28.47
N GLY A 408 -14.07 -37.78 27.87
CA GLY A 408 -14.34 -36.37 27.54
C GLY A 408 -13.72 -35.23 28.38
N PRO A 409 -14.09 -33.95 28.16
CA PRO A 409 -13.33 -32.77 28.62
C PRO A 409 -13.06 -32.71 30.13
N ILE A 410 -13.93 -33.22 30.97
CA ILE A 410 -13.75 -33.25 32.42
C ILE A 410 -12.86 -34.43 32.83
N GLY A 411 -13.01 -35.55 32.15
CA GLY A 411 -12.12 -36.70 32.30
C GLY A 411 -10.69 -36.40 31.88
N PHE A 412 -10.53 -35.63 30.81
CA PHE A 412 -9.24 -35.18 30.30
C PHE A 412 -8.46 -34.31 31.30
N ALA A 413 -9.12 -33.34 31.93
CA ALA A 413 -8.48 -32.52 32.96
C ALA A 413 -8.10 -33.34 34.20
N THR A 414 -9.00 -34.22 34.63
CA THR A 414 -8.75 -35.07 35.81
C THR A 414 -7.78 -36.19 35.54
N ASP A 415 -7.84 -36.85 34.38
CA ASP A 415 -6.90 -37.91 34.00
C ASP A 415 -5.51 -37.36 33.71
N THR A 416 -5.41 -36.16 33.18
CA THR A 416 -4.17 -35.46 32.97
C THR A 416 -3.49 -35.09 34.30
N ILE A 417 -4.23 -34.56 35.25
CA ILE A 417 -3.74 -34.26 36.60
C ILE A 417 -3.36 -35.55 37.30
N ARG A 418 -4.15 -36.58 37.11
CA ARG A 418 -3.89 -37.91 37.66
C ARG A 418 -2.62 -38.56 37.08
N SER A 419 -2.40 -38.41 35.78
CA SER A 419 -1.21 -38.93 35.13
C SER A 419 0.05 -38.14 35.47
N ILE A 420 -0.02 -36.82 35.64
CA ILE A 420 1.04 -36.00 36.23
C ILE A 420 1.35 -36.52 37.64
N GLY A 421 0.34 -36.78 38.43
CA GLY A 421 0.47 -37.25 39.80
C GLY A 421 1.01 -38.67 39.92
N THR A 422 0.53 -39.62 39.12
CA THR A 422 0.85 -41.06 39.26
C THR A 422 2.09 -41.50 38.53
N GLY A 423 2.51 -40.79 37.46
CA GLY A 423 3.73 -41.13 36.73
C GLY A 423 5.00 -40.60 37.34
N LEU A 424 4.91 -39.54 38.13
CA LEU A 424 6.06 -38.78 38.60
C LEU A 424 6.17 -38.64 40.14
N LEU A 425 5.10 -38.93 40.88
CA LEU A 425 5.08 -38.87 42.33
C LEU A 425 4.72 -40.23 42.90
N ASN A 426 5.39 -40.61 44.01
CA ASN A 426 4.98 -41.79 44.77
C ASN A 426 3.51 -41.64 45.21
N GLN A 427 2.76 -42.72 45.11
CA GLN A 427 1.31 -42.76 45.33
C GLN A 427 0.82 -42.15 46.67
N HIS A 428 1.68 -42.17 47.67
CA HIS A 428 1.37 -41.64 49.00
C HIS A 428 1.42 -40.10 49.08
N SER A 429 2.28 -39.45 48.33
CA SER A 429 2.35 -37.97 48.26
C SER A 429 1.28 -37.36 47.37
N TYR A 430 0.67 -38.18 46.54
CA TYR A 430 -0.38 -37.74 45.59
C TYR A 430 -1.74 -37.50 46.29
N GLU A 431 -2.16 -38.37 47.23
CA GLU A 431 -3.44 -38.22 47.93
C GLU A 431 -3.40 -37.03 48.90
N GLU A 432 -2.33 -36.79 49.62
CA GLU A 432 -2.15 -35.60 50.45
C GLU A 432 -2.06 -34.31 49.63
N ALA A 433 -1.39 -34.36 48.48
CA ALA A 433 -1.28 -33.25 47.57
C ALA A 433 -2.64 -32.92 46.89
N GLN A 434 -3.51 -33.89 46.63
CA GLN A 434 -4.81 -33.66 46.08
C GLN A 434 -5.75 -32.93 47.06
N GLN A 435 -5.72 -33.27 48.37
CA GLN A 435 -6.56 -32.60 49.35
C GLN A 435 -6.12 -31.17 49.64
N ALA A 436 -4.80 -30.91 49.66
CA ALA A 436 -4.26 -29.56 49.76
C ALA A 436 -4.58 -28.71 48.50
N LYS A 437 -4.57 -29.34 47.35
CA LYS A 437 -4.82 -28.70 46.07
C LYS A 437 -6.28 -28.32 45.83
N GLN A 438 -7.23 -29.08 46.36
CA GLN A 438 -8.66 -28.74 46.30
C GLN A 438 -8.92 -27.43 47.05
N ALA A 439 -8.30 -27.23 48.20
CA ALA A 439 -8.41 -26.01 48.98
C ALA A 439 -7.70 -24.80 48.37
N ASP A 440 -6.57 -25.03 47.68
CA ASP A 440 -5.84 -23.98 46.94
C ASP A 440 -6.51 -23.59 45.65
N LEU A 441 -7.20 -24.52 44.97
CA LEU A 441 -7.99 -24.25 43.77
C LEU A 441 -9.18 -23.27 44.06
N ASP A 442 -9.83 -23.43 45.23
CA ASP A 442 -10.91 -22.55 45.64
C ASP A 442 -10.45 -21.14 45.99
N ASN A 443 -9.15 -20.99 46.32
CA ASN A 443 -8.55 -19.70 46.70
C ASN A 443 -7.57 -19.12 45.69
N THR A 444 -7.33 -19.79 44.55
CA THR A 444 -6.38 -19.30 43.56
C THR A 444 -6.96 -18.11 42.80
N PRO A 445 -6.35 -16.92 42.90
CA PRO A 445 -6.86 -15.79 42.15
C PRO A 445 -6.75 -16.09 40.64
N ASN A 446 -7.74 -15.67 39.91
CA ASN A 446 -7.94 -15.87 38.48
C ASN A 446 -6.91 -15.08 37.63
N THR A 447 -5.63 -15.33 37.87
CA THR A 447 -4.49 -14.57 37.29
C THR A 447 -4.15 -14.99 35.87
N VAL A 448 -4.78 -16.05 35.36
CA VAL A 448 -4.62 -16.51 33.96
C VAL A 448 -5.75 -15.97 33.05
N GLN A 449 -6.59 -15.12 33.58
CA GLN A 449 -7.57 -14.40 32.77
C GLN A 449 -6.88 -13.31 31.98
N GLY A 450 -6.78 -13.45 30.71
CA GLY A 450 -6.47 -12.28 29.99
C GLY A 450 -5.76 -12.39 28.67
N LEU A 451 -5.61 -13.58 28.16
CA LEU A 451 -5.22 -13.68 26.77
C LEU A 451 -6.47 -13.75 25.92
N ALA A 452 -6.74 -12.68 25.18
CA ALA A 452 -7.90 -12.54 24.35
C ALA A 452 -8.16 -13.80 23.51
N SER A 453 -9.41 -14.20 23.40
CA SER A 453 -9.87 -15.36 22.63
C SER A 453 -9.37 -15.38 21.18
N ALA A 454 -9.22 -14.21 20.55
CA ALA A 454 -8.65 -14.06 19.21
C ALA A 454 -7.18 -14.51 19.12
N THR A 455 -6.40 -14.20 20.13
CA THR A 455 -4.98 -14.57 20.20
C THR A 455 -4.81 -16.07 20.41
N SER A 456 -5.67 -16.66 21.26
CA SER A 456 -5.68 -18.12 21.46
C SER A 456 -6.04 -18.86 20.18
N THR A 457 -6.97 -18.34 19.40
CA THR A 457 -7.36 -18.93 18.11
C THR A 457 -6.24 -18.82 17.09
N ALA A 458 -5.57 -17.67 16.99
CA ALA A 458 -4.44 -17.48 16.10
C ALA A 458 -3.26 -18.39 16.49
N ALA A 459 -2.97 -18.54 17.76
CA ALA A 459 -1.96 -19.46 18.26
C ALA A 459 -2.32 -20.92 17.95
N ALA A 460 -3.60 -21.31 18.14
CA ALA A 460 -4.10 -22.65 17.87
C ALA A 460 -3.99 -23.05 16.41
N SER A 461 -4.19 -22.11 15.50
CA SER A 461 -4.09 -22.33 14.06
C SER A 461 -2.69 -22.16 13.49
N ASP A 462 -1.66 -22.00 14.34
CA ASP A 462 -0.27 -21.64 13.94
C ASP A 462 -0.21 -20.38 13.05
N ASN A 463 -1.18 -19.48 13.20
CA ASN A 463 -1.34 -18.27 12.42
C ASN A 463 -0.95 -16.99 13.22
N LEU A 464 -0.05 -17.12 14.19
CA LEU A 464 0.53 -15.95 14.88
C LEU A 464 1.49 -15.15 14.02
N ARG A 465 1.81 -15.67 12.84
CA ARG A 465 2.69 -15.01 11.88
C ARG A 465 2.01 -13.85 11.17
N PRO A 466 2.76 -12.83 10.76
CA PRO A 466 2.23 -11.76 9.95
C PRO A 466 1.84 -12.29 8.55
N ILE A 467 0.69 -11.83 8.07
CA ILE A 467 0.22 -12.08 6.71
C ILE A 467 0.25 -10.77 5.96
N ALA A 468 0.83 -10.79 4.77
CA ALA A 468 0.93 -9.63 3.91
C ALA A 468 -0.07 -9.69 2.76
N TYR A 469 -0.83 -8.64 2.58
CA TYR A 469 -1.77 -8.44 1.48
C TYR A 469 -1.37 -7.22 0.66
N GLN A 470 -1.37 -7.36 -0.65
CA GLN A 470 -1.48 -6.23 -1.54
C GLN A 470 -2.94 -5.77 -1.53
N MET A 471 -3.17 -4.54 -1.15
CA MET A 471 -4.45 -3.87 -1.23
C MET A 471 -4.49 -3.08 -2.52
N CYS A 472 -5.36 -3.41 -3.44
CA CYS A 472 -5.45 -2.70 -4.71
C CYS A 472 -6.89 -2.42 -5.10
N VAL A 473 -7.07 -1.40 -5.93
CA VAL A 473 -8.38 -1.04 -6.49
C VAL A 473 -8.89 -2.19 -7.35
N LYS A 474 -10.16 -2.55 -7.20
CA LYS A 474 -10.82 -3.56 -8.03
C LYS A 474 -10.75 -3.19 -9.51
N ALA A 475 -10.53 -4.18 -10.38
CA ALA A 475 -10.26 -3.98 -11.81
C ALA A 475 -11.25 -3.06 -12.54
N GLU A 476 -12.54 -3.12 -12.21
CA GLU A 476 -13.56 -2.27 -12.84
C GLU A 476 -13.39 -0.78 -12.51
N TYR A 477 -13.06 -0.45 -11.25
CA TYR A 477 -12.78 0.93 -10.84
C TYR A 477 -11.40 1.39 -11.31
N ALA A 478 -10.41 0.48 -11.33
CA ALA A 478 -9.08 0.78 -11.85
C ALA A 478 -9.15 1.26 -13.31
N LYS A 479 -9.98 0.62 -14.16
CA LYS A 479 -10.20 1.05 -15.55
C LYS A 479 -10.80 2.45 -15.66
N ILE A 480 -11.75 2.78 -14.79
CA ILE A 480 -12.40 4.10 -14.79
C ILE A 480 -11.39 5.18 -14.38
N ILE A 481 -10.61 4.92 -13.32
CA ILE A 481 -9.60 5.85 -12.81
C ILE A 481 -8.47 6.02 -13.83
N ASP A 482 -8.06 4.93 -14.47
CA ASP A 482 -7.04 4.97 -15.52
C ASP A 482 -7.49 5.81 -16.71
N GLY A 483 -8.75 5.63 -17.17
CA GLY A 483 -9.36 6.48 -18.19
C GLY A 483 -9.47 7.95 -17.77
N TYR A 484 -9.68 8.22 -16.47
CA TYR A 484 -9.65 9.59 -15.96
C TYR A 484 -8.23 10.20 -16.05
N PHE A 485 -7.19 9.44 -15.71
CA PHE A 485 -5.80 9.89 -15.83
C PHE A 485 -5.36 10.03 -17.29
N ASP A 486 -5.80 9.15 -18.17
CA ASP A 486 -5.58 9.30 -19.62
C ASP A 486 -6.16 10.60 -20.17
N ARG A 487 -7.32 11.00 -19.67
CA ARG A 487 -8.01 12.20 -20.16
C ARG A 487 -7.48 13.49 -19.55
N TRP A 488 -7.18 13.48 -18.25
CA TRP A 488 -6.92 14.70 -17.48
C TRP A 488 -5.50 14.78 -16.88
N GLY A 489 -4.66 13.76 -17.06
CA GLY A 489 -3.35 13.70 -16.41
C GLY A 489 -3.43 13.58 -14.90
N TYR A 490 -2.38 13.99 -14.21
CA TYR A 490 -2.24 13.90 -12.76
C TYR A 490 -2.35 15.25 -12.09
N LYS A 491 -2.85 15.26 -10.87
CA LYS A 491 -2.70 16.40 -9.98
C LYS A 491 -1.22 16.60 -9.65
N CYS A 492 -0.70 17.80 -9.93
CA CYS A 492 0.69 18.15 -9.74
C CYS A 492 0.90 19.04 -8.51
N ASN A 493 0.12 20.12 -8.37
CA ASN A 493 0.26 21.13 -7.33
C ASN A 493 1.71 21.65 -7.22
N GLU A 494 2.30 22.02 -8.32
CA GLU A 494 3.70 22.39 -8.43
C GLU A 494 3.86 23.67 -9.26
N VAL A 495 4.85 24.51 -8.89
CA VAL A 495 5.22 25.68 -9.69
C VAL A 495 6.22 25.26 -10.76
N LYS A 496 5.78 25.28 -12.02
CA LYS A 496 6.60 24.92 -13.18
C LYS A 496 6.02 25.50 -14.47
N ILE A 497 6.73 25.32 -15.58
CA ILE A 497 6.21 25.64 -16.91
C ILE A 497 5.23 24.52 -17.31
N PRO A 498 3.97 24.84 -17.67
CA PRO A 498 2.97 23.86 -18.07
C PRO A 498 3.34 23.10 -19.34
N ASN A 499 3.02 21.82 -19.38
CA ASN A 499 3.25 20.96 -20.55
C ASN A 499 2.15 21.15 -21.60
N ARG A 500 2.54 21.20 -22.91
CA ARG A 500 1.60 21.30 -24.03
C ARG A 500 1.67 20.10 -24.99
N ASN A 501 2.78 19.35 -24.97
CA ASN A 501 3.06 18.31 -25.96
C ASN A 501 3.95 17.22 -25.39
N VAL A 502 3.43 16.41 -24.46
CA VAL A 502 4.21 15.35 -23.77
C VAL A 502 3.63 13.94 -23.97
N ARG A 503 2.45 13.82 -24.56
CA ARG A 503 1.78 12.54 -24.81
C ARG A 503 1.64 12.29 -26.33
N PRO A 504 1.40 11.04 -26.78
CA PRO A 504 1.33 10.71 -28.20
C PRO A 504 0.18 11.41 -28.96
N HIS A 505 -1.01 11.48 -28.38
CA HIS A 505 -2.22 11.97 -29.05
C HIS A 505 -2.72 13.30 -28.49
N TRP A 506 -2.79 13.45 -27.14
CA TRP A 506 -3.22 14.71 -26.52
C TRP A 506 -2.48 14.96 -25.20
N THR A 507 -2.37 16.23 -24.86
CA THR A 507 -1.83 16.69 -23.59
C THR A 507 -2.83 17.63 -22.94
N TYR A 508 -3.28 17.31 -21.73
CA TYR A 508 -4.12 18.17 -20.91
C TYR A 508 -3.27 18.99 -19.93
N THR A 509 -3.64 20.24 -19.75
CA THR A 509 -3.01 21.14 -18.79
C THR A 509 -4.05 22.05 -18.14
N LYS A 510 -3.96 22.21 -16.82
CA LYS A 510 -4.73 23.16 -16.03
C LYS A 510 -3.81 23.86 -15.04
N THR A 511 -3.91 25.18 -15.03
CA THR A 511 -3.10 26.04 -14.16
C THR A 511 -3.96 26.80 -13.14
N ASN A 512 -3.30 27.52 -12.26
CA ASN A 512 -3.91 28.52 -11.42
C ASN A 512 -2.98 29.75 -11.43
N ALA A 513 -3.52 30.90 -11.80
CA ALA A 513 -2.77 32.13 -12.05
C ALA A 513 -1.70 31.95 -13.15
N CYS A 514 -2.13 31.51 -14.34
CA CYS A 514 -1.26 31.37 -15.50
C CYS A 514 -0.53 32.69 -15.79
N THR A 515 0.71 32.58 -16.19
CA THR A 515 1.54 33.72 -16.60
C THR A 515 2.21 33.41 -17.93
N ILE A 516 2.10 34.32 -18.87
CA ILE A 516 2.74 34.21 -20.18
C ILE A 516 3.58 35.47 -20.47
N SER A 517 4.52 35.34 -21.38
CA SER A 517 5.19 36.46 -22.02
C SER A 517 4.73 36.47 -23.48
N ALA A 518 4.00 37.47 -23.88
CA ALA A 518 3.33 37.49 -25.16
C ALA A 518 3.57 38.76 -25.96
N ASN A 519 3.51 38.65 -27.29
CA ASN A 519 3.46 39.77 -28.22
C ASN A 519 2.07 39.85 -28.84
N CYS A 520 1.07 40.06 -28.00
CA CYS A 520 -0.35 40.19 -28.40
C CYS A 520 -1.05 41.28 -27.59
N PRO A 521 -2.27 41.66 -27.93
CA PRO A 521 -3.08 42.57 -27.12
C PRO A 521 -3.33 42.02 -25.72
N ALA A 522 -3.36 42.93 -24.73
CA ALA A 522 -3.53 42.55 -23.31
C ALA A 522 -4.84 41.74 -23.05
N ASP A 523 -5.93 42.09 -23.73
CA ASP A 523 -7.20 41.36 -23.61
C ASP A 523 -7.10 39.92 -24.13
N ASP A 524 -6.30 39.70 -25.19
CA ASP A 524 -6.03 38.35 -25.72
C ASP A 524 -5.08 37.56 -24.81
N GLU A 525 -4.10 38.23 -24.22
CA GLU A 525 -3.20 37.66 -23.20
C GLU A 525 -3.97 37.17 -21.97
N ASP A 526 -4.84 38.02 -21.42
CA ASP A 526 -5.72 37.67 -20.31
C ASP A 526 -6.65 36.49 -20.65
N MET A 527 -7.15 36.43 -21.89
CA MET A 527 -8.01 35.34 -22.34
C MET A 527 -7.22 34.03 -22.44
N ILE A 528 -6.00 34.04 -22.97
CA ILE A 528 -5.13 32.86 -23.03
C ILE A 528 -4.86 32.35 -21.60
N CYS A 529 -4.50 33.23 -20.67
CA CYS A 529 -4.27 32.84 -19.28
C CYS A 529 -5.51 32.19 -18.64
N LYS A 530 -6.70 32.74 -18.85
CA LYS A 530 -7.97 32.18 -18.37
C LYS A 530 -8.27 30.80 -18.98
N ILE A 531 -7.91 30.59 -20.25
CA ILE A 531 -8.10 29.29 -20.91
C ILE A 531 -7.23 28.21 -20.22
N TYR A 532 -5.97 28.53 -19.91
CA TYR A 532 -5.10 27.63 -19.15
C TYR A 532 -5.61 27.37 -17.74
N ASP A 533 -6.12 28.41 -17.06
CA ASP A 533 -6.66 28.26 -15.70
C ASP A 533 -7.98 27.47 -15.67
N ASN A 534 -8.76 27.48 -16.73
CA ASN A 534 -9.93 26.62 -16.88
C ASN A 534 -9.56 25.16 -17.23
N GLY A 535 -8.38 24.97 -17.82
CA GLY A 535 -7.89 23.69 -18.31
C GLY A 535 -8.21 23.45 -19.78
N ILE A 536 -7.18 23.06 -20.53
CA ILE A 536 -7.24 22.88 -21.99
C ILE A 536 -6.55 21.59 -22.42
N THR A 537 -7.10 20.92 -23.43
CA THR A 537 -6.49 19.75 -24.08
C THR A 537 -5.90 20.14 -25.44
N PHE A 538 -4.60 19.89 -25.60
CA PHE A 538 -3.86 20.06 -26.84
C PHE A 538 -3.82 18.74 -27.60
N TRP A 539 -4.36 18.67 -28.78
CA TRP A 539 -4.36 17.51 -29.67
C TRP A 539 -3.24 17.64 -30.70
N LYS A 540 -2.47 16.57 -30.91
CA LYS A 540 -1.42 16.56 -31.96
C LYS A 540 -1.97 16.42 -33.37
N ASN A 541 -3.11 15.74 -33.52
CA ASN A 541 -3.76 15.53 -34.79
C ASN A 541 -5.19 16.06 -34.69
N GLY A 542 -5.53 16.99 -35.59
CA GLY A 542 -6.87 17.57 -35.64
C GLY A 542 -7.96 16.53 -35.93
N ASP A 543 -7.64 15.49 -36.70
CA ASP A 543 -8.62 14.46 -37.06
C ASP A 543 -8.98 13.54 -35.88
N GLU A 544 -8.19 13.58 -34.79
CA GLU A 544 -8.36 12.76 -33.58
C GLU A 544 -9.06 13.53 -32.45
N VAL A 545 -9.38 14.81 -32.62
CA VAL A 545 -9.95 15.65 -31.57
C VAL A 545 -11.22 15.04 -30.98
N GLY A 546 -11.18 14.72 -29.69
CA GLY A 546 -12.30 14.12 -28.96
C GLY A 546 -12.29 12.59 -28.91
N ASP A 547 -11.40 11.91 -29.64
CA ASP A 547 -11.27 10.45 -29.59
C ASP A 547 -10.35 10.01 -28.45
N TYR A 548 -10.91 9.87 -27.25
CA TYR A 548 -10.21 9.37 -26.07
C TYR A 548 -10.06 7.84 -26.01
N THR A 549 -10.36 7.12 -27.09
CA THR A 549 -10.19 5.66 -27.16
C THR A 549 -8.75 5.27 -27.53
N LEU A 550 -8.00 6.21 -28.09
CA LEU A 550 -6.59 6.03 -28.45
C LEU A 550 -5.71 5.82 -27.23
N ASP A 551 -4.63 5.05 -27.40
CA ASP A 551 -3.68 4.82 -26.33
C ASP A 551 -2.72 6.01 -26.17
N ASN A 552 -2.94 6.80 -25.12
CA ASN A 552 -2.18 8.00 -24.81
C ASN A 552 -1.07 7.76 -23.73
N SER A 553 -0.72 6.49 -23.45
CA SER A 553 0.35 6.14 -22.52
C SER A 553 1.75 6.52 -23.05
N ILE A 554 2.73 6.67 -22.15
CA ILE A 554 4.14 6.92 -22.49
C ILE A 554 4.88 5.60 -22.64
#